data_4585e2dd1a7f9a8f04b18255ed8cf54f
#
_entry.id   4585e2dd1a7f9a8f04b18255ed8cf54f
#
_cell.length_a   1.000
_cell.length_b   1.000
_cell.length_c   1.000
_cell.angle_alpha   90.00
_cell.angle_beta   90.00
_cell.angle_gamma   90.00
#
_symmetry.space_group_name_H-M   'P 1'
#
loop_
_entity.id
_entity.type
_entity.pdbx_description
1 polymer ?
#
loop_
_entity_poly.entity_id
_entity_poly.type
_entity_poly.pdbx_seq_one_letter_code
_entity_poly.pdbx_strand_id
1 'polypeptide(L)'
;MKVLALGIFDGVHAGHQQIIKTAKHLGEVTVMTFDPHPTSVVAPERTPSQLISVKDRIELLKQAGATHVEVVNFNKDFSQLSSDQFIEDVLLGRFKAEHVVIGENFNFGFKAQGSPKYLSEVGPKYGFGVSIVKLQEERGSTISSTRIRSLIIDGEIERANELLTRRFYLKGPVVHGEKRGREIGYPTANLGLSPLSTIPADGVYAGWLSVGESRWAAAISIGTNPTFPGVRGRQVEAYAIDQVGLDLYDQEAKIEFGFRLRDTLKFDGLAPLLEQMKKDCDQARELTSK
;
A
#
# COMPACT_ATOMS: atom_id res chain seq x y z
N MET A 1 14.90 10.47 24.41
CA MET A 1 13.61 11.17 24.33
C MET A 1 12.62 10.25 23.61
N LYS A 2 11.41 10.09 24.15
CA LYS A 2 10.34 9.30 23.54
C LYS A 2 9.61 10.13 22.50
N VAL A 3 9.77 9.77 21.24
CA VAL A 3 9.20 10.49 20.11
C VAL A 3 8.04 9.71 19.54
N LEU A 4 6.87 10.35 19.43
CA LEU A 4 5.66 9.75 18.86
C LEU A 4 5.39 10.34 17.47
N ALA A 5 5.42 9.49 16.46
CA ALA A 5 5.03 9.84 15.10
C ALA A 5 3.59 9.39 14.83
N LEU A 6 2.72 10.30 14.39
CA LEU A 6 1.28 10.04 14.20
C LEU A 6 0.89 10.06 12.73
N GLY A 7 0.12 9.08 12.30
CA GLY A 7 -0.44 9.04 10.95
C GLY A 7 -1.14 7.74 10.60
N ILE A 8 -1.88 7.73 9.51
CA ILE A 8 -2.46 6.50 8.95
C ILE A 8 -1.36 5.67 8.28
N PHE A 9 -0.39 6.32 7.67
CA PHE A 9 0.78 5.72 7.02
C PHE A 9 0.45 4.67 5.94
N ASP A 10 -0.73 4.76 5.31
CA ASP A 10 -1.06 3.86 4.22
C ASP A 10 -0.10 4.06 3.04
N GLY A 11 0.55 2.97 2.64
CA GLY A 11 1.57 2.97 1.60
C GLY A 11 2.99 3.31 2.08
N VAL A 12 3.23 3.87 3.26
CA VAL A 12 4.56 4.29 3.78
C VAL A 12 5.41 4.96 2.69
N HIS A 13 4.82 5.94 1.99
CA HIS A 13 5.43 6.67 0.88
C HIS A 13 6.50 7.67 1.34
N ALA A 14 7.20 8.32 0.41
CA ALA A 14 8.30 9.24 0.70
C ALA A 14 7.96 10.28 1.80
N GLY A 15 6.77 10.90 1.75
CA GLY A 15 6.32 11.84 2.78
C GLY A 15 6.17 11.21 4.17
N HIS A 16 5.68 9.96 4.25
CA HIS A 16 5.61 9.23 5.50
C HIS A 16 7.00 8.88 6.05
N GLN A 17 7.91 8.46 5.16
CA GLN A 17 9.30 8.16 5.55
C GLN A 17 10.01 9.41 6.08
N GLN A 18 9.70 10.60 5.54
CA GLN A 18 10.25 11.86 6.05
C GLN A 18 9.79 12.16 7.49
N ILE A 19 8.53 11.87 7.82
CA ILE A 19 8.02 12.01 9.20
C ILE A 19 8.83 11.10 10.14
N ILE A 20 9.01 9.83 9.78
CA ILE A 20 9.78 8.87 10.59
C ILE A 20 11.24 9.29 10.70
N LYS A 21 11.85 9.74 9.60
CA LYS A 21 13.23 10.24 9.59
C LYS A 21 13.41 11.44 10.52
N THR A 22 12.47 12.39 10.48
CA THR A 22 12.47 13.56 11.39
C THR A 22 12.37 13.10 12.84
N ALA A 23 11.45 12.19 13.14
CA ALA A 23 11.29 11.63 14.48
C ALA A 23 12.57 10.94 14.98
N LYS A 24 13.23 10.16 14.12
CA LYS A 24 14.46 9.41 14.45
C LYS A 24 15.63 10.32 14.85
N HIS A 25 15.72 11.52 14.29
CA HIS A 25 16.75 12.48 14.69
C HIS A 25 16.53 13.05 16.09
N LEU A 26 15.32 12.95 16.62
CA LEU A 26 14.96 13.47 17.95
C LEU A 26 15.07 12.44 19.05
N GLY A 27 14.93 11.14 18.76
CA GLY A 27 15.03 10.09 19.77
C GLY A 27 14.46 8.74 19.35
N GLU A 28 14.01 7.97 20.34
CA GLU A 28 13.39 6.67 20.14
C GLU A 28 11.96 6.83 19.57
N VAL A 29 11.73 6.25 18.40
CA VAL A 29 10.50 6.47 17.65
C VAL A 29 9.47 5.38 17.91
N THR A 30 8.35 5.78 18.50
CA THR A 30 7.11 5.02 18.45
C THR A 30 6.22 5.59 17.37
N VAL A 31 5.71 4.76 16.47
CA VAL A 31 4.71 5.15 15.47
C VAL A 31 3.34 4.70 15.94
N MET A 32 2.40 5.63 15.95
CA MET A 32 0.98 5.33 16.15
C MET A 32 0.28 5.35 14.79
N THR A 33 -0.34 4.23 14.44
CA THR A 33 -1.18 4.09 13.25
C THR A 33 -2.50 3.45 13.62
N PHE A 34 -3.43 3.30 12.68
CA PHE A 34 -4.80 2.89 12.95
C PHE A 34 -5.22 1.67 12.13
N ASP A 35 -6.04 0.82 12.75
CA ASP A 35 -6.82 -0.22 12.10
C ASP A 35 -8.13 -0.41 12.89
N PRO A 36 -9.30 -0.36 12.24
CA PRO A 36 -9.52 -0.05 10.82
C PRO A 36 -9.13 1.38 10.43
N HIS A 37 -9.13 1.66 9.13
CA HIS A 37 -8.89 3.01 8.60
C HIS A 37 -9.92 3.99 9.19
N PRO A 38 -9.54 5.16 9.73
CA PRO A 38 -10.47 6.09 10.38
C PRO A 38 -11.71 6.41 9.56
N THR A 39 -11.56 6.60 8.25
CA THR A 39 -12.69 6.88 7.35
C THR A 39 -13.71 5.74 7.35
N SER A 40 -13.31 4.48 7.51
CA SER A 40 -14.26 3.35 7.52
C SER A 40 -15.22 3.37 8.73
N VAL A 41 -14.86 4.10 9.79
CA VAL A 41 -15.67 4.26 10.99
C VAL A 41 -16.54 5.52 10.93
N VAL A 42 -15.96 6.63 10.42
CA VAL A 42 -16.65 7.94 10.45
C VAL A 42 -17.45 8.23 9.18
N ALA A 43 -17.09 7.63 8.04
CA ALA A 43 -17.74 7.78 6.75
C ALA A 43 -17.52 6.51 5.90
N PRO A 44 -18.16 5.37 6.22
CA PRO A 44 -17.89 4.06 5.62
C PRO A 44 -17.97 4.06 4.08
N GLU A 45 -18.88 4.84 3.53
CA GLU A 45 -19.11 4.99 2.08
C GLU A 45 -17.92 5.65 1.35
N ARG A 46 -17.01 6.30 2.10
CA ARG A 46 -15.80 6.97 1.57
C ARG A 46 -14.52 6.22 1.92
N THR A 47 -14.66 4.99 2.42
CA THR A 47 -13.48 4.18 2.79
C THR A 47 -12.58 3.98 1.58
N PRO A 48 -11.32 4.47 1.62
CA PRO A 48 -10.40 4.28 0.51
C PRO A 48 -9.91 2.83 0.46
N SER A 49 -9.61 2.33 -0.74
CA SER A 49 -8.85 1.10 -0.87
C SER A 49 -7.45 1.25 -0.23
N GLN A 50 -6.91 0.16 0.27
CA GLN A 50 -5.63 0.14 0.97
C GLN A 50 -4.47 -0.09 -0.01
N LEU A 51 -3.40 0.68 0.14
CA LEU A 51 -2.16 0.49 -0.62
C LEU A 51 -1.35 -0.70 -0.12
N ILE A 52 -1.45 -1.01 1.16
CA ILE A 52 -0.73 -2.12 1.82
C ILE A 52 -1.55 -2.68 2.98
N SER A 53 -1.29 -3.93 3.34
CA SER A 53 -1.85 -4.55 4.54
C SER A 53 -1.31 -3.89 5.83
N VAL A 54 -2.02 -4.05 6.95
CA VAL A 54 -1.55 -3.58 8.27
C VAL A 54 -0.20 -4.24 8.62
N LYS A 55 -0.05 -5.53 8.33
CA LYS A 55 1.19 -6.29 8.55
C LYS A 55 2.37 -5.66 7.81
N ASP A 56 2.20 -5.42 6.50
CA ASP A 56 3.25 -4.80 5.69
C ASP A 56 3.53 -3.35 6.11
N ARG A 57 2.50 -2.61 6.53
CA ARG A 57 2.67 -1.26 7.05
C ARG A 57 3.57 -1.22 8.27
N ILE A 58 3.37 -2.15 9.22
CA ILE A 58 4.23 -2.29 10.40
C ILE A 58 5.68 -2.57 9.99
N GLU A 59 5.88 -3.51 9.08
CA GLU A 59 7.21 -3.89 8.60
C GLU A 59 7.93 -2.71 7.92
N LEU A 60 7.24 -2.01 7.02
CA LEU A 60 7.79 -0.85 6.31
C LEU A 60 8.09 0.33 7.24
N LEU A 61 7.26 0.57 8.25
CA LEU A 61 7.50 1.61 9.25
C LEU A 61 8.75 1.30 10.09
N LYS A 62 8.96 0.04 10.48
CA LYS A 62 10.18 -0.40 11.16
C LYS A 62 11.41 -0.24 10.25
N GLN A 63 11.31 -0.61 8.98
CA GLN A 63 12.38 -0.41 8.01
C GLN A 63 12.70 1.08 7.80
N ALA A 64 11.71 1.97 7.87
CA ALA A 64 11.89 3.41 7.81
C ALA A 64 12.56 4.00 9.07
N GLY A 65 12.65 3.23 10.17
CA GLY A 65 13.37 3.60 11.39
C GLY A 65 12.51 3.72 12.64
N ALA A 66 11.27 3.26 12.63
CA ALA A 66 10.46 3.15 13.84
C ALA A 66 11.01 2.05 14.75
N THR A 67 11.21 2.35 16.04
CA THR A 67 11.57 1.36 17.05
C THR A 67 10.37 0.51 17.43
N HIS A 68 9.22 1.17 17.60
CA HIS A 68 7.95 0.54 17.91
C HIS A 68 6.86 1.04 16.97
N VAL A 69 5.94 0.14 16.62
CA VAL A 69 4.73 0.50 15.86
C VAL A 69 3.54 -0.01 16.61
N GLU A 70 2.66 0.88 16.99
CA GLU A 70 1.41 0.57 17.68
C GLU A 70 0.22 0.84 16.77
N VAL A 71 -0.57 -0.21 16.55
CA VAL A 71 -1.80 -0.14 15.75
C VAL A 71 -2.95 0.07 16.72
N VAL A 72 -3.52 1.27 16.70
CA VAL A 72 -4.65 1.63 17.56
C VAL A 72 -5.94 1.22 16.88
N ASN A 73 -6.80 0.51 17.60
CA ASN A 73 -8.14 0.20 17.14
C ASN A 73 -8.95 1.50 17.07
N PHE A 74 -9.18 1.99 15.84
CA PHE A 74 -10.00 3.17 15.61
C PHE A 74 -11.46 2.77 15.55
N ASN A 75 -12.15 2.88 16.67
CA ASN A 75 -13.57 2.59 16.81
C ASN A 75 -14.40 3.87 17.00
N LYS A 76 -15.71 3.72 17.18
CA LYS A 76 -16.62 4.84 17.35
C LYS A 76 -16.28 5.68 18.60
N ASP A 77 -15.94 5.03 19.72
CA ASP A 77 -15.60 5.73 20.97
C ASP A 77 -14.32 6.55 20.80
N PHE A 78 -13.29 5.96 20.16
CA PHE A 78 -12.05 6.69 19.85
C PHE A 78 -12.32 7.90 18.94
N SER A 79 -13.23 7.79 18.00
CA SER A 79 -13.62 8.89 17.09
C SER A 79 -14.35 10.04 17.78
N GLN A 80 -14.85 9.84 19.01
CA GLN A 80 -15.57 10.85 19.80
C GLN A 80 -14.66 11.62 20.78
N LEU A 81 -13.38 11.21 20.92
CA LEU A 81 -12.44 11.93 21.78
C LEU A 81 -12.31 13.38 21.31
N SER A 82 -12.45 14.34 22.23
CA SER A 82 -12.11 15.73 21.95
C SER A 82 -10.61 15.88 21.65
N SER A 83 -10.19 17.01 21.13
CA SER A 83 -8.77 17.28 20.90
C SER A 83 -7.96 17.21 22.20
N ASP A 84 -8.50 17.71 23.30
CA ASP A 84 -7.83 17.70 24.60
C ASP A 84 -7.80 16.30 25.20
N GLN A 85 -8.89 15.52 25.13
CA GLN A 85 -8.90 14.13 25.55
C GLN A 85 -7.89 13.29 24.74
N PHE A 86 -7.78 13.53 23.44
CA PHE A 86 -6.76 12.85 22.63
C PHE A 86 -5.34 13.18 23.13
N ILE A 87 -5.07 14.46 23.51
CA ILE A 87 -3.77 14.84 24.06
C ILE A 87 -3.53 14.19 25.42
N GLU A 88 -4.49 14.32 26.33
CA GLU A 88 -4.34 13.85 27.72
C GLU A 88 -4.30 12.32 27.82
N ASP A 89 -5.30 11.65 27.25
CA ASP A 89 -5.45 10.20 27.42
C ASP A 89 -4.53 9.40 26.47
N VAL A 90 -4.35 9.90 25.23
CA VAL A 90 -3.59 9.16 24.22
C VAL A 90 -2.14 9.58 24.21
N LEU A 91 -1.83 10.85 23.91
CA LEU A 91 -0.43 11.27 23.75
C LEU A 91 0.35 11.16 25.07
N LEU A 92 -0.23 11.63 26.16
CA LEU A 92 0.41 11.65 27.47
C LEU A 92 0.11 10.39 28.30
N GLY A 93 -1.13 10.00 28.39
CA GLY A 93 -1.56 8.86 29.21
C GLY A 93 -1.02 7.54 28.69
N ARG A 94 -1.28 7.23 27.42
CA ARG A 94 -0.92 5.95 26.80
C ARG A 94 0.53 5.94 26.31
N PHE A 95 0.94 6.92 25.53
CA PHE A 95 2.24 6.92 24.86
C PHE A 95 3.35 7.61 25.67
N LYS A 96 2.99 8.44 26.64
CA LYS A 96 3.94 9.24 27.42
C LYS A 96 4.92 10.00 26.53
N ALA A 97 4.38 10.62 25.49
CA ALA A 97 5.16 11.29 24.47
C ALA A 97 5.86 12.53 25.04
N GLU A 98 7.18 12.62 24.85
CA GLU A 98 7.98 13.79 25.16
C GLU A 98 8.12 14.73 23.95
N HIS A 99 7.94 14.17 22.76
CA HIS A 99 7.90 14.91 21.50
C HIS A 99 6.96 14.23 20.50
N VAL A 100 6.18 15.02 19.78
CA VAL A 100 5.24 14.55 18.76
C VAL A 100 5.67 15.04 17.37
N VAL A 101 5.71 14.14 16.39
CA VAL A 101 6.03 14.46 14.99
C VAL A 101 4.85 14.10 14.11
N ILE A 102 4.34 15.09 13.37
CA ILE A 102 3.16 14.96 12.50
C ILE A 102 3.39 15.64 11.16
N GLY A 103 2.63 15.21 10.15
CA GLY A 103 2.52 15.96 8.90
C GLY A 103 1.64 17.21 9.06
N GLU A 104 1.87 18.23 8.24
CA GLU A 104 1.11 19.50 8.30
C GLU A 104 -0.38 19.35 7.94
N ASN A 105 -0.80 18.20 7.42
CA ASN A 105 -2.19 17.88 7.11
C ASN A 105 -2.85 16.92 8.14
N PHE A 106 -2.16 16.61 9.25
CA PHE A 106 -2.69 15.73 10.28
C PHE A 106 -3.71 16.45 11.15
N ASN A 107 -4.95 16.00 11.12
CA ASN A 107 -6.00 16.49 12.02
C ASN A 107 -6.44 15.36 12.96
N PHE A 108 -6.88 15.72 14.16
CA PHE A 108 -7.25 14.78 15.22
C PHE A 108 -8.44 15.28 16.07
N GLY A 109 -8.91 14.44 16.94
CA GLY A 109 -10.06 14.72 17.79
C GLY A 109 -11.39 14.65 17.05
N PHE A 110 -12.47 14.78 17.78
CA PHE A 110 -13.83 14.72 17.25
C PHE A 110 -14.04 15.69 16.10
N LYS A 111 -14.55 15.19 14.96
CA LYS A 111 -14.74 15.97 13.72
C LYS A 111 -13.50 16.73 13.25
N ALA A 112 -12.31 16.20 13.54
CA ALA A 112 -11.03 16.79 13.12
C ALA A 112 -10.80 18.23 13.65
N GLN A 113 -11.26 18.55 14.85
CA GLN A 113 -11.11 19.89 15.45
C GLN A 113 -9.69 20.22 15.87
N GLY A 114 -8.86 19.22 16.19
CA GLY A 114 -7.45 19.38 16.48
C GLY A 114 -6.64 19.52 15.18
N SER A 115 -5.81 20.53 15.09
CA SER A 115 -4.92 20.79 13.95
C SER A 115 -3.44 20.72 14.36
N PRO A 116 -2.49 20.58 13.42
CA PRO A 116 -1.08 20.69 13.71
C PRO A 116 -0.70 22.01 14.42
N LYS A 117 -1.31 23.10 13.99
CA LYS A 117 -1.12 24.42 14.63
C LYS A 117 -1.57 24.40 16.08
N TYR A 118 -2.80 23.92 16.34
CA TYR A 118 -3.32 23.78 17.70
C TYR A 118 -2.38 22.94 18.56
N LEU A 119 -1.95 21.77 18.07
CA LEU A 119 -1.03 20.89 18.82
C LEU A 119 0.30 21.59 19.14
N SER A 120 0.84 22.38 18.21
CA SER A 120 2.07 23.16 18.41
C SER A 120 1.93 24.26 19.46
N GLU A 121 0.75 24.88 19.56
CA GLU A 121 0.47 25.94 20.53
C GLU A 121 0.24 25.41 21.96
N VAL A 122 -0.37 24.23 22.07
CA VAL A 122 -0.70 23.64 23.38
C VAL A 122 0.36 22.67 23.90
N GLY A 123 1.11 22.00 23.02
CA GLY A 123 2.12 21.01 23.40
C GLY A 123 3.07 21.46 24.52
N PRO A 124 3.67 22.68 24.44
CA PRO A 124 4.52 23.19 25.53
C PRO A 124 3.80 23.32 26.87
N LYS A 125 2.50 23.63 26.89
CA LYS A 125 1.69 23.71 28.12
C LYS A 125 1.46 22.34 28.74
N TYR A 126 1.41 21.30 27.91
CA TYR A 126 1.29 19.91 28.33
C TYR A 126 2.65 19.22 28.55
N GLY A 127 3.77 19.93 28.36
CA GLY A 127 5.12 19.46 28.64
C GLY A 127 5.77 18.61 27.53
N PHE A 128 5.27 18.64 26.29
CA PHE A 128 5.89 17.95 25.16
C PHE A 128 6.19 18.90 23.98
N GLY A 129 7.21 18.54 23.20
CA GLY A 129 7.56 19.27 21.98
C GLY A 129 6.72 18.80 20.78
N VAL A 130 6.61 19.66 19.73
CA VAL A 130 5.92 19.28 18.49
C VAL A 130 6.77 19.67 17.28
N SER A 131 6.92 18.76 16.34
CA SER A 131 7.49 19.00 15.02
C SER A 131 6.47 18.75 13.93
N ILE A 132 6.24 19.75 13.10
CA ILE A 132 5.35 19.68 11.94
C ILE A 132 6.19 19.49 10.69
N VAL A 133 6.02 18.37 10.00
CA VAL A 133 6.72 18.05 8.76
C VAL A 133 5.89 18.54 7.58
N LYS A 134 6.48 19.37 6.72
CA LYS A 134 5.85 19.83 5.49
C LYS A 134 5.62 18.67 4.53
N LEU A 135 4.53 18.73 3.78
CA LEU A 135 4.25 17.77 2.73
C LEU A 135 5.32 17.85 1.65
N GLN A 136 5.80 16.68 1.23
CA GLN A 136 6.72 16.62 0.10
C GLN A 136 5.95 16.76 -1.21
N GLU A 137 6.56 17.46 -2.16
CA GLU A 137 6.03 17.62 -3.51
C GLU A 137 6.92 16.90 -4.53
N GLU A 138 6.29 16.37 -5.55
CA GLU A 138 6.93 15.86 -6.75
C GLU A 138 6.21 16.44 -7.96
N ARG A 139 6.98 17.13 -8.86
CA ARG A 139 6.47 17.86 -10.03
C ARG A 139 5.33 18.83 -9.69
N GLY A 140 5.48 19.58 -8.60
CA GLY A 140 4.50 20.60 -8.17
C GLY A 140 3.20 20.03 -7.58
N SER A 141 3.17 18.75 -7.23
CA SER A 141 2.02 18.12 -6.62
C SER A 141 2.41 17.34 -5.36
N THR A 142 1.60 17.45 -4.32
CA THR A 142 1.84 16.79 -3.05
C THR A 142 1.91 15.26 -3.18
N ILE A 143 2.90 14.65 -2.52
CA ILE A 143 2.97 13.20 -2.35
C ILE A 143 1.99 12.77 -1.26
N SER A 144 0.97 11.98 -1.63
CA SER A 144 -0.04 11.50 -0.70
C SER A 144 -0.54 10.11 -1.07
N SER A 145 -1.08 9.36 -0.09
CA SER A 145 -1.70 8.05 -0.34
C SER A 145 -2.85 8.14 -1.35
N THR A 146 -3.60 9.23 -1.37
CA THR A 146 -4.69 9.46 -2.34
C THR A 146 -4.15 9.57 -3.76
N ARG A 147 -3.11 10.39 -3.99
CA ARG A 147 -2.46 10.52 -5.31
C ARG A 147 -1.86 9.20 -5.78
N ILE A 148 -1.17 8.48 -4.89
CA ILE A 148 -0.57 7.18 -5.22
C ILE A 148 -1.65 6.17 -5.59
N ARG A 149 -2.77 6.16 -4.89
CA ARG A 149 -3.92 5.31 -5.20
C ARG A 149 -4.49 5.59 -6.59
N SER A 150 -4.67 6.86 -6.93
CA SER A 150 -5.10 7.26 -8.27
C SER A 150 -4.12 6.78 -9.33
N LEU A 151 -2.82 7.02 -9.18
CA LEU A 151 -1.80 6.56 -10.13
C LEU A 151 -1.86 5.03 -10.34
N ILE A 152 -2.03 4.26 -9.27
CA ILE A 152 -2.15 2.79 -9.38
C ILE A 152 -3.44 2.41 -10.13
N ILE A 153 -4.58 3.00 -9.76
CA ILE A 153 -5.88 2.74 -10.40
C ILE A 153 -5.86 3.12 -11.89
N ASP A 154 -5.13 4.15 -12.26
CA ASP A 154 -4.95 4.61 -13.64
C ASP A 154 -3.86 3.83 -14.39
N GLY A 155 -3.12 2.93 -13.70
CA GLY A 155 -2.06 2.10 -14.26
C GLY A 155 -0.72 2.80 -14.44
N GLU A 156 -0.54 4.01 -13.90
CA GLU A 156 0.72 4.75 -13.89
C GLU A 156 1.68 4.21 -12.81
N ILE A 157 2.03 2.93 -12.97
CA ILE A 157 2.68 2.17 -11.91
C ILE A 157 4.11 2.65 -11.64
N GLU A 158 4.85 3.06 -12.67
CA GLU A 158 6.20 3.59 -12.54
C GLU A 158 6.23 4.86 -11.69
N ARG A 159 5.29 5.77 -11.93
CA ARG A 159 5.15 6.99 -11.13
C ARG A 159 4.71 6.70 -9.69
N ALA A 160 3.81 5.75 -9.50
CA ALA A 160 3.43 5.31 -8.15
C ALA A 160 4.65 4.75 -7.40
N ASN A 161 5.52 3.98 -8.07
CA ASN A 161 6.74 3.42 -7.51
C ASN A 161 7.74 4.51 -7.09
N GLU A 162 7.90 5.58 -7.89
CA GLU A 162 8.72 6.74 -7.53
C GLU A 162 8.25 7.36 -6.21
N LEU A 163 6.93 7.62 -6.06
CA LEU A 163 6.37 8.23 -4.86
C LEU A 163 6.40 7.30 -3.64
N LEU A 164 6.29 5.99 -3.86
CA LEU A 164 6.43 4.97 -2.83
C LEU A 164 7.88 4.73 -2.43
N THR A 165 8.86 5.14 -3.26
CA THR A 165 10.29 4.81 -3.13
C THR A 165 10.59 3.31 -3.14
N ARG A 166 9.67 2.53 -3.66
CA ARG A 166 9.74 1.08 -3.86
C ARG A 166 8.70 0.65 -4.88
N ARG A 167 8.82 -0.59 -5.35
CA ARG A 167 7.77 -1.16 -6.21
C ARG A 167 6.48 -1.35 -5.43
N PHE A 168 5.37 -0.99 -6.05
CA PHE A 168 4.05 -1.36 -5.56
C PHE A 168 3.88 -2.87 -5.66
N TYR A 169 3.25 -3.47 -4.69
CA TYR A 169 3.00 -4.89 -4.67
C TYR A 169 1.66 -5.26 -4.06
N LEU A 170 1.17 -6.42 -4.44
CA LEU A 170 0.04 -7.10 -3.83
C LEU A 170 0.51 -8.41 -3.21
N LYS A 171 -0.07 -8.78 -2.08
CA LYS A 171 0.19 -10.05 -1.39
C LYS A 171 -1.12 -10.79 -1.12
N GLY A 172 -1.06 -12.09 -1.17
CA GLY A 172 -2.16 -12.97 -0.79
C GLY A 172 -1.86 -14.43 -1.10
N PRO A 173 -2.72 -15.35 -0.68
CA PRO A 173 -2.59 -16.75 -1.04
C PRO A 173 -2.78 -16.94 -2.55
N VAL A 174 -2.06 -17.89 -3.12
CA VAL A 174 -2.32 -18.36 -4.49
C VAL A 174 -3.57 -19.21 -4.49
N VAL A 175 -4.60 -18.78 -5.18
CA VAL A 175 -5.89 -19.44 -5.26
C VAL A 175 -6.06 -20.16 -6.60
N HIS A 176 -6.98 -21.13 -6.64
CA HIS A 176 -7.32 -21.79 -7.88
C HIS A 176 -8.03 -20.84 -8.84
N GLY A 177 -7.43 -20.65 -10.04
CA GLY A 177 -8.04 -19.99 -11.18
C GLY A 177 -8.69 -20.99 -12.14
N GLU A 178 -9.00 -20.52 -13.36
CA GLU A 178 -9.67 -21.35 -14.39
C GLU A 178 -8.75 -22.36 -15.09
N LYS A 179 -7.45 -22.40 -14.73
CA LYS A 179 -6.40 -23.34 -15.24
C LYS A 179 -6.17 -23.27 -16.77
N ARG A 180 -6.80 -22.35 -17.51
CA ARG A 180 -6.63 -22.20 -18.97
C ARG A 180 -5.19 -21.93 -19.37
N GLY A 181 -4.47 -21.11 -18.60
CA GLY A 181 -3.06 -20.82 -18.85
C GLY A 181 -2.20 -22.09 -18.86
N ARG A 182 -2.50 -23.07 -17.99
CA ARG A 182 -1.77 -24.36 -17.95
C ARG A 182 -1.94 -25.16 -19.24
N GLU A 183 -3.14 -25.15 -19.85
CA GLU A 183 -3.45 -25.88 -21.09
C GLU A 183 -2.69 -25.32 -22.30
N ILE A 184 -2.39 -24.03 -22.28
CA ILE A 184 -1.69 -23.31 -23.36
C ILE A 184 -0.21 -23.04 -23.07
N GLY A 185 0.34 -23.63 -21.98
CA GLY A 185 1.76 -23.54 -21.64
C GLY A 185 2.17 -22.30 -20.80
N TYR A 186 1.21 -21.54 -20.29
CA TYR A 186 1.44 -20.36 -19.44
C TYR A 186 0.71 -20.49 -18.09
N PRO A 187 1.17 -21.40 -17.19
CA PRO A 187 0.55 -21.56 -15.87
C PRO A 187 0.69 -20.27 -15.04
N THR A 188 -0.42 -19.68 -14.60
CA THR A 188 -0.45 -18.46 -13.79
C THR A 188 -0.76 -18.74 -12.33
N ALA A 189 -0.15 -17.99 -11.43
CA ALA A 189 -0.54 -17.85 -10.04
C ALA A 189 -1.63 -16.78 -9.93
N ASN A 190 -2.81 -17.17 -9.47
CA ASN A 190 -3.92 -16.24 -9.20
C ASN A 190 -3.86 -15.80 -7.75
N LEU A 191 -3.86 -14.49 -7.50
CA LEU A 191 -3.71 -13.95 -6.16
C LEU A 191 -5.08 -13.72 -5.50
N GLY A 192 -5.28 -14.33 -4.33
CA GLY A 192 -6.43 -14.08 -3.46
C GLY A 192 -6.25 -12.75 -2.74
N LEU A 193 -7.04 -11.73 -3.10
CA LEU A 193 -6.90 -10.37 -2.59
C LEU A 193 -8.03 -9.99 -1.64
N SER A 194 -7.70 -9.13 -0.68
CA SER A 194 -8.70 -8.43 0.13
C SER A 194 -9.57 -7.54 -0.76
N PRO A 195 -10.89 -7.46 -0.52
CA PRO A 195 -11.77 -6.51 -1.21
C PRO A 195 -11.34 -5.03 -1.07
N LEU A 196 -10.53 -4.74 -0.04
CA LEU A 196 -10.00 -3.39 0.21
C LEU A 196 -8.68 -3.11 -0.52
N SER A 197 -8.08 -4.09 -1.19
CA SER A 197 -6.80 -3.87 -1.89
C SER A 197 -6.95 -2.88 -3.05
N THR A 198 -6.00 -1.97 -3.19
CA THR A 198 -5.87 -1.13 -4.38
C THR A 198 -5.30 -1.97 -5.52
N ILE A 199 -6.07 -2.20 -6.57
CA ILE A 199 -5.66 -3.02 -7.72
C ILE A 199 -5.36 -2.09 -8.89
N PRO A 200 -4.21 -2.24 -9.60
CA PRO A 200 -3.86 -1.43 -10.77
C PRO A 200 -4.87 -1.57 -11.92
N ALA A 201 -4.84 -0.65 -12.88
CA ALA A 201 -5.69 -0.69 -14.09
C ALA A 201 -5.65 -2.07 -14.77
N ASP A 202 -6.70 -2.43 -15.49
CA ASP A 202 -6.69 -3.62 -16.35
C ASP A 202 -5.59 -3.49 -17.39
N GLY A 203 -4.89 -4.59 -17.66
CA GLY A 203 -3.76 -4.61 -18.58
C GLY A 203 -2.74 -5.67 -18.26
N VAL A 204 -1.61 -5.59 -18.93
CA VAL A 204 -0.45 -6.48 -18.74
C VAL A 204 0.73 -5.67 -18.23
N TYR A 205 1.43 -6.23 -17.25
CA TYR A 205 2.55 -5.60 -16.56
C TYR A 205 3.77 -6.53 -16.53
N ALA A 206 4.95 -5.92 -16.49
CA ALA A 206 6.18 -6.61 -16.14
C ALA A 206 6.48 -6.40 -14.65
N GLY A 207 6.94 -7.45 -13.99
CA GLY A 207 7.28 -7.38 -12.57
C GLY A 207 7.86 -8.67 -12.04
N TRP A 208 7.59 -8.97 -10.79
CA TRP A 208 8.15 -10.15 -10.13
C TRP A 208 7.10 -10.86 -9.31
N LEU A 209 7.15 -12.20 -9.35
CA LEU A 209 6.43 -13.09 -8.46
C LEU A 209 7.40 -13.64 -7.42
N SER A 210 7.05 -13.54 -6.15
CA SER A 210 7.84 -14.13 -5.06
C SER A 210 6.97 -15.05 -4.20
N VAL A 211 7.52 -16.22 -3.84
CA VAL A 211 6.90 -17.18 -2.90
C VAL A 211 8.02 -17.73 -2.02
N GLY A 212 7.90 -17.58 -0.70
CA GLY A 212 8.98 -17.88 0.23
C GLY A 212 10.24 -17.06 -0.09
N GLU A 213 11.37 -17.73 -0.28
CA GLU A 213 12.64 -17.10 -0.65
C GLU A 213 12.85 -17.00 -2.17
N SER A 214 12.00 -17.64 -2.95
CA SER A 214 12.10 -17.64 -4.41
C SER A 214 11.49 -16.37 -5.00
N ARG A 215 12.13 -15.83 -6.04
CA ARG A 215 11.68 -14.66 -6.79
C ARG A 215 11.99 -14.82 -8.28
N TRP A 216 10.98 -14.67 -9.10
CA TRP A 216 11.06 -14.84 -10.56
C TRP A 216 10.55 -13.59 -11.28
N ALA A 217 11.12 -13.31 -12.45
CA ALA A 217 10.52 -12.37 -13.38
C ALA A 217 9.12 -12.85 -13.77
N ALA A 218 8.19 -11.93 -13.90
CA ALA A 218 6.79 -12.29 -14.18
C ALA A 218 6.12 -11.36 -15.19
N ALA A 219 5.32 -11.95 -16.07
CA ALA A 219 4.27 -11.25 -16.81
C ALA A 219 3.00 -11.31 -15.98
N ILE A 220 2.43 -10.14 -15.68
CA ILE A 220 1.29 -9.99 -14.76
C ILE A 220 0.11 -9.50 -15.57
N SER A 221 -1.03 -10.20 -15.47
CA SER A 221 -2.29 -9.80 -16.10
C SER A 221 -3.30 -9.37 -15.06
N ILE A 222 -3.96 -8.24 -15.31
CA ILE A 222 -5.09 -7.76 -14.53
C ILE A 222 -6.29 -7.58 -15.44
N GLY A 223 -7.42 -8.15 -15.05
CA GLY A 223 -8.66 -8.02 -15.80
C GLY A 223 -9.85 -8.63 -15.09
N THR A 224 -11.04 -8.35 -15.63
CA THR A 224 -12.26 -9.05 -15.26
C THR A 224 -12.45 -10.22 -16.22
N ASN A 225 -12.74 -11.40 -15.71
CA ASN A 225 -13.04 -12.54 -16.55
C ASN A 225 -14.54 -12.50 -16.91
N PRO A 226 -14.91 -12.11 -18.18
CA PRO A 226 -16.29 -11.84 -18.55
C PRO A 226 -17.16 -13.10 -18.76
N THR A 227 -16.62 -14.31 -18.53
CA THR A 227 -17.21 -15.54 -19.08
C THR A 227 -18.21 -16.24 -18.15
N PHE A 228 -18.42 -15.77 -16.91
CA PHE A 228 -19.41 -16.38 -16.01
C PHE A 228 -20.33 -15.35 -15.35
N PRO A 229 -21.67 -15.59 -15.28
CA PRO A 229 -22.60 -14.75 -14.56
C PRO A 229 -22.35 -14.88 -13.04
N GLY A 230 -21.77 -13.87 -12.46
CA GLY A 230 -21.46 -13.70 -11.04
C GLY A 230 -20.50 -12.53 -10.89
N VAL A 231 -20.69 -11.72 -9.85
CA VAL A 231 -19.81 -10.57 -9.55
C VAL A 231 -18.44 -11.14 -9.15
N ARG A 232 -17.62 -11.47 -10.13
CA ARG A 232 -16.20 -11.76 -9.90
C ARG A 232 -15.44 -10.45 -9.99
N GLY A 233 -14.79 -10.08 -8.90
CA GLY A 233 -13.88 -8.95 -8.86
C GLY A 233 -12.75 -9.09 -9.88
N ARG A 234 -11.98 -8.03 -10.05
CA ARG A 234 -10.77 -8.02 -10.88
C ARG A 234 -9.79 -9.07 -10.39
N GLN A 235 -9.26 -9.87 -11.32
CA GLN A 235 -8.27 -10.92 -11.02
C GLN A 235 -6.86 -10.38 -11.29
N VAL A 236 -5.92 -10.79 -10.46
CA VAL A 236 -4.49 -10.52 -10.63
C VAL A 236 -3.79 -11.86 -10.78
N GLU A 237 -3.24 -12.09 -11.95
CA GLU A 237 -2.57 -13.33 -12.34
C GLU A 237 -1.12 -13.03 -12.70
N ALA A 238 -0.18 -13.86 -12.24
CA ALA A 238 1.22 -13.75 -12.59
C ALA A 238 1.76 -15.06 -13.17
N TYR A 239 2.36 -14.96 -14.34
CA TYR A 239 3.12 -16.04 -14.98
C TYR A 239 4.61 -15.86 -14.61
N ALA A 240 5.19 -16.81 -13.88
CA ALA A 240 6.62 -16.84 -13.60
C ALA A 240 7.37 -17.25 -14.88
N ILE A 241 8.09 -16.32 -15.47
CA ILE A 241 8.76 -16.47 -16.76
C ILE A 241 9.86 -17.55 -16.64
N ASP A 242 9.93 -18.43 -17.64
CA ASP A 242 10.92 -19.53 -17.74
C ASP A 242 10.85 -20.57 -16.60
N GLN A 243 9.75 -20.60 -15.85
CA GLN A 243 9.54 -21.58 -14.79
C GLN A 243 8.52 -22.64 -15.23
N VAL A 244 8.80 -23.87 -14.89
CA VAL A 244 7.92 -25.02 -15.16
C VAL A 244 7.70 -25.84 -13.89
N GLY A 245 6.53 -26.45 -13.76
CA GLY A 245 6.25 -27.38 -12.66
C GLY A 245 6.11 -26.73 -11.27
N LEU A 246 5.93 -25.41 -11.20
CA LEU A 246 5.68 -24.75 -9.92
C LEU A 246 4.31 -25.17 -9.37
N ASP A 247 4.30 -25.62 -8.12
CA ASP A 247 3.09 -25.80 -7.33
C ASP A 247 3.07 -24.75 -6.22
N LEU A 248 2.28 -23.70 -6.44
CA LEU A 248 2.23 -22.51 -5.59
C LEU A 248 0.89 -22.37 -4.86
N TYR A 249 -0.06 -23.30 -5.04
CA TYR A 249 -1.38 -23.21 -4.43
C TYR A 249 -1.28 -23.14 -2.90
N ASP A 250 -2.17 -22.33 -2.32
CA ASP A 250 -2.30 -22.09 -0.88
C ASP A 250 -1.06 -21.43 -0.22
N GLN A 251 0.01 -21.15 -1.00
CA GLN A 251 1.17 -20.44 -0.50
C GLN A 251 0.95 -18.91 -0.60
N GLU A 252 1.50 -18.16 0.36
CA GLU A 252 1.49 -16.71 0.29
C GLU A 252 2.45 -16.23 -0.80
N ALA A 253 1.91 -15.50 -1.77
CA ALA A 253 2.66 -14.93 -2.87
C ALA A 253 2.66 -13.40 -2.80
N LYS A 254 3.75 -12.80 -3.30
CA LYS A 254 3.92 -11.37 -3.50
C LYS A 254 4.12 -11.10 -4.98
N ILE A 255 3.28 -10.25 -5.57
CA ILE A 255 3.41 -9.77 -6.93
C ILE A 255 3.85 -8.31 -6.88
N GLU A 256 5.06 -8.01 -7.37
CA GLU A 256 5.62 -6.66 -7.47
C GLU A 256 5.45 -6.14 -8.90
N PHE A 257 4.89 -4.94 -9.04
CA PHE A 257 4.65 -4.30 -10.33
C PHE A 257 5.80 -3.36 -10.67
N GLY A 258 6.50 -3.66 -11.75
CA GLY A 258 7.60 -2.83 -12.26
C GLY A 258 7.15 -1.82 -13.30
N PHE A 259 6.55 -2.32 -14.38
CA PHE A 259 6.26 -1.54 -15.59
C PHE A 259 4.91 -1.95 -16.18
N ARG A 260 4.17 -0.99 -16.73
CA ARG A 260 2.99 -1.29 -17.54
C ARG A 260 3.39 -1.56 -18.97
N LEU A 261 3.02 -2.72 -19.50
CA LEU A 261 3.35 -3.09 -20.88
C LEU A 261 2.29 -2.63 -21.87
N ARG A 262 1.02 -2.86 -21.56
CA ARG A 262 -0.12 -2.54 -22.46
C ARG A 262 -1.47 -2.66 -21.77
N ASP A 263 -2.48 -2.17 -22.43
CA ASP A 263 -3.89 -2.41 -22.11
C ASP A 263 -4.32 -3.84 -22.46
N THR A 264 -5.48 -4.25 -21.96
CA THR A 264 -6.11 -5.52 -22.35
C THR A 264 -6.49 -5.49 -23.82
N LEU A 265 -6.17 -6.56 -24.56
CA LEU A 265 -6.52 -6.75 -25.96
C LEU A 265 -7.50 -7.90 -26.12
N LYS A 266 -8.36 -7.82 -27.15
CA LYS A 266 -9.18 -8.93 -27.62
C LYS A 266 -8.49 -9.61 -28.78
N PHE A 267 -8.54 -10.94 -28.82
CA PHE A 267 -7.91 -11.76 -29.85
C PHE A 267 -8.94 -12.63 -30.57
N ASP A 268 -8.83 -12.72 -31.88
CA ASP A 268 -9.66 -13.57 -32.73
C ASP A 268 -9.04 -14.97 -32.86
N GLY A 269 -8.87 -15.64 -31.71
CA GLY A 269 -8.37 -17.01 -31.63
C GLY A 269 -7.11 -17.20 -30.81
N LEU A 270 -6.67 -18.46 -30.70
CA LEU A 270 -5.57 -18.87 -29.83
C LEU A 270 -4.19 -18.44 -30.37
N ALA A 271 -3.96 -18.54 -31.69
CA ALA A 271 -2.64 -18.26 -32.26
C ALA A 271 -2.20 -16.79 -32.04
N PRO A 272 -3.00 -15.75 -32.35
CA PRO A 272 -2.62 -14.37 -32.06
C PRO A 272 -2.51 -14.08 -30.56
N LEU A 273 -3.27 -14.75 -29.70
CA LEU A 273 -3.12 -14.65 -28.24
C LEU A 273 -1.74 -15.15 -27.80
N LEU A 274 -1.33 -16.35 -28.23
CA LEU A 274 -0.04 -16.94 -27.87
C LEU A 274 1.15 -16.11 -28.39
N GLU A 275 1.04 -15.56 -29.60
CA GLU A 275 2.06 -14.66 -30.13
C GLU A 275 2.23 -13.40 -29.28
N GLN A 276 1.11 -12.79 -28.85
CA GLN A 276 1.17 -11.62 -27.98
C GLN A 276 1.68 -11.97 -26.58
N MET A 277 1.26 -13.08 -25.99
CA MET A 277 1.77 -13.52 -24.69
C MET A 277 3.29 -13.74 -24.73
N LYS A 278 3.81 -14.29 -25.83
CA LYS A 278 5.25 -14.43 -26.01
C LYS A 278 5.95 -13.06 -26.03
N LYS A 279 5.42 -12.10 -26.80
CA LYS A 279 5.97 -10.72 -26.84
C LYS A 279 5.97 -10.07 -25.45
N ASP A 280 4.86 -10.22 -24.71
CA ASP A 280 4.72 -9.69 -23.34
C ASP A 280 5.78 -10.32 -22.40
N CYS A 281 5.98 -11.64 -22.48
CA CYS A 281 7.01 -12.32 -21.68
C CYS A 281 8.43 -11.90 -22.06
N ASP A 282 8.72 -11.74 -23.35
CA ASP A 282 10.05 -11.29 -23.83
C ASP A 282 10.33 -9.87 -23.33
N GLN A 283 9.36 -8.97 -23.44
CA GLN A 283 9.47 -7.59 -22.93
C GLN A 283 9.59 -7.56 -21.39
N ALA A 284 8.80 -8.35 -20.69
CA ALA A 284 8.87 -8.45 -19.24
C ALA A 284 10.23 -8.96 -18.77
N ARG A 285 10.80 -9.97 -19.45
CA ARG A 285 12.14 -10.50 -19.17
C ARG A 285 13.19 -9.42 -19.32
N GLU A 286 13.16 -8.65 -20.42
CA GLU A 286 14.11 -7.57 -20.67
C GLU A 286 14.03 -6.48 -19.57
N LEU A 287 12.84 -6.03 -19.21
CA LEU A 287 12.63 -4.96 -18.22
C LEU A 287 12.96 -5.39 -16.79
N THR A 288 12.82 -6.68 -16.48
CA THR A 288 13.08 -7.19 -15.11
C THR A 288 14.50 -7.68 -14.91
N SER A 289 15.30 -7.80 -15.97
CA SER A 289 16.72 -8.18 -15.90
C SER A 289 17.66 -7.00 -15.60
N LYS A 290 17.16 -5.77 -15.66
CA LYS A 290 17.86 -4.52 -15.30
C LYS A 290 17.66 -4.21 -13.82
#